data_49fe4774adb9766eb1e4b5293cedb827
#
_entry.id   49fe4774adb9766eb1e4b5293cedb827
#
_cell.length_a   1.000
_cell.length_b   1.000
_cell.length_c   1.000
_cell.angle_alpha   90.00
_cell.angle_beta   90.00
_cell.angle_gamma   90.00
#
_symmetry.space_group_name_H-M   'P 1'
#
loop_
_entity.id
_entity.type
_entity.pdbx_description
1 polymer ?
#
loop_
_entity_poly.entity_id
_entity_poly.type
_entity_poly.pdbx_seq_one_letter_code
_entity_poly.pdbx_strand_id
1 'polypeptide(L)'
;MTRLRFALLNAAHDGANTRRNFRRELDADLVEFDATDGHLPDHTEFDGVVVTGSRSSVYWDEAWIPPLVDYVADAADAGVPVLGVCYGHQVLAEALGGRVAGMDEFEIGYNAVRRRGDDELFDGIAEEFTAFTTHGDTVVELPPSATLLAENDHGVHAFRDGHCWGVQFHPEYDVDTAREVTEGKRERLGDARVDAVLGEITPAAHDAACEAKALFDNFTEYARRLRAERESRAAADD
;
A
#
# COMPACT_ATOMS: atom_id res chain seq x y z
N MET A 1 -23.60 14.63 0.05
CA MET A 1 -22.79 13.73 0.90
C MET A 1 -21.50 14.45 1.23
N THR A 2 -21.04 14.42 2.47
CA THR A 2 -19.71 14.94 2.84
C THR A 2 -18.63 14.06 2.21
N ARG A 3 -17.52 14.66 1.78
CA ARG A 3 -16.38 13.95 1.21
C ARG A 3 -15.80 12.97 2.25
N LEU A 4 -15.24 11.83 1.80
CA LEU A 4 -14.55 10.89 2.70
C LEU A 4 -13.32 11.58 3.29
N ARG A 5 -12.97 11.21 4.52
CA ARG A 5 -11.78 11.70 5.22
C ARG A 5 -10.85 10.55 5.54
N PHE A 6 -9.68 10.51 4.91
CA PHE A 6 -8.68 9.46 5.12
C PHE A 6 -7.48 9.98 5.90
N ALA A 7 -6.96 9.16 6.81
CA ALA A 7 -5.62 9.37 7.36
C ALA A 7 -4.58 8.82 6.37
N LEU A 8 -3.67 9.65 5.89
CA LEU A 8 -2.52 9.23 5.10
C LEU A 8 -1.29 9.19 6.01
N LEU A 9 -0.87 7.99 6.39
CA LEU A 9 0.30 7.75 7.23
C LEU A 9 1.53 7.66 6.32
N ASN A 10 2.24 8.76 6.21
CA ASN A 10 3.41 8.87 5.35
C ASN A 10 4.63 8.26 6.07
N ALA A 11 5.07 7.09 5.59
CA ALA A 11 6.25 6.37 6.06
C ALA A 11 7.50 6.64 5.20
N ALA A 12 7.40 7.51 4.19
CA ALA A 12 8.52 7.86 3.32
C ALA A 12 9.40 8.94 3.96
N HIS A 13 10.73 8.73 3.98
CA HIS A 13 11.70 9.69 4.52
C HIS A 13 11.77 11.01 3.73
N ASP A 14 11.48 10.98 2.41
CA ASP A 14 11.42 12.15 1.52
C ASP A 14 10.02 12.23 0.89
N GLY A 15 9.02 12.55 1.68
CA GLY A 15 7.62 12.34 1.38
C GLY A 15 6.97 13.22 0.29
N ALA A 16 7.68 14.14 -0.40
CA ALA A 16 7.04 15.07 -1.33
C ALA A 16 6.39 14.36 -2.54
N ASN A 17 7.10 13.46 -3.20
CA ASN A 17 6.59 12.67 -4.32
C ASN A 17 5.51 11.68 -3.87
N THR A 18 5.74 11.04 -2.72
CA THR A 18 4.77 10.11 -2.12
C THR A 18 3.43 10.79 -1.88
N ARG A 19 3.41 11.94 -1.17
CA ARG A 19 2.18 12.69 -0.92
C ARG A 19 1.50 13.13 -2.22
N ARG A 20 2.28 13.66 -3.19
CA ARG A 20 1.75 14.06 -4.51
C ARG A 20 1.04 12.90 -5.20
N ASN A 21 1.63 11.71 -5.18
CA ASN A 21 1.09 10.54 -5.85
C ASN A 21 -0.22 10.08 -5.19
N PHE A 22 -0.25 9.92 -3.86
CA PHE A 22 -1.48 9.54 -3.16
C PHE A 22 -2.59 10.59 -3.26
N ARG A 23 -2.26 11.90 -3.23
CA ARG A 23 -3.25 12.97 -3.48
C ARG A 23 -3.87 12.92 -4.87
N ARG A 24 -3.13 12.42 -5.85
CA ARG A 24 -3.63 12.27 -7.23
C ARG A 24 -4.57 11.09 -7.36
N GLU A 25 -4.29 9.99 -6.67
CA GLU A 25 -5.02 8.73 -6.85
C GLU A 25 -6.23 8.58 -5.91
N LEU A 26 -6.25 9.23 -4.74
CA LEU A 26 -7.32 9.06 -3.74
C LEU A 26 -8.36 10.20 -3.82
N ASP A 27 -9.60 9.87 -4.15
CA ASP A 27 -10.74 10.83 -4.11
C ASP A 27 -11.31 10.98 -2.71
N ALA A 28 -10.50 11.52 -1.80
CA ALA A 28 -10.84 11.79 -0.40
C ALA A 28 -10.14 13.06 0.11
N ASP A 29 -10.61 13.60 1.23
CA ASP A 29 -9.87 14.62 1.99
C ASP A 29 -8.79 13.90 2.80
N LEU A 30 -7.52 14.16 2.48
CA LEU A 30 -6.39 13.51 3.15
C LEU A 30 -5.92 14.34 4.33
N VAL A 31 -5.89 13.72 5.52
CA VAL A 31 -5.21 14.23 6.70
C VAL A 31 -3.88 13.51 6.79
N GLU A 32 -2.79 14.23 6.56
CA GLU A 32 -1.46 13.65 6.39
C GLU A 32 -0.67 13.68 7.71
N PHE A 33 -0.04 12.56 8.02
CA PHE A 33 0.78 12.36 9.21
C PHE A 33 2.16 11.86 8.80
N ASP A 34 3.21 12.47 9.31
CA ASP A 34 4.59 12.05 9.09
C ASP A 34 4.99 11.00 10.14
N ALA A 35 4.75 9.72 9.80
CA ALA A 35 5.01 8.61 10.71
C ALA A 35 6.49 8.50 11.09
N THR A 36 7.41 8.79 10.16
CA THR A 36 8.86 8.77 10.42
C THR A 36 9.31 9.81 11.44
N ASP A 37 8.53 10.89 11.63
CA ASP A 37 8.76 11.93 12.65
C ASP A 37 7.99 11.63 13.96
N GLY A 38 7.34 10.48 14.05
CA GLY A 38 6.50 10.07 15.18
C GLY A 38 5.14 10.76 15.23
N HIS A 39 4.72 11.40 14.14
CA HIS A 39 3.40 12.01 14.06
C HIS A 39 2.38 10.99 13.56
N LEU A 40 1.50 10.56 14.44
CA LEU A 40 0.36 9.68 14.16
C LEU A 40 -0.93 10.33 14.67
N PRO A 41 -2.10 9.92 14.15
CA PRO A 41 -3.36 10.34 14.72
C PRO A 41 -3.50 9.85 16.17
N ASP A 42 -4.19 10.63 17.00
CA ASP A 42 -4.56 10.28 18.38
C ASP A 42 -5.92 9.55 18.49
N HIS A 43 -6.57 9.29 17.34
CA HIS A 43 -7.87 8.61 17.22
C HIS A 43 -7.97 7.83 15.90
N THR A 44 -8.94 6.93 15.80
CA THR A 44 -9.23 6.13 14.59
C THR A 44 -10.47 6.59 13.82
N GLU A 45 -11.03 7.77 14.13
CA GLU A 45 -12.26 8.29 13.53
C GLU A 45 -12.02 8.84 12.11
N PHE A 46 -11.64 7.96 11.20
CA PHE A 46 -11.48 8.22 9.77
C PHE A 46 -12.38 7.28 8.97
N ASP A 47 -12.71 7.67 7.75
CA ASP A 47 -13.44 6.81 6.81
C ASP A 47 -12.50 5.75 6.19
N GLY A 48 -11.19 5.94 6.27
CA GLY A 48 -10.15 5.00 5.87
C GLY A 48 -8.75 5.46 6.30
N VAL A 49 -7.83 4.51 6.36
CA VAL A 49 -6.41 4.74 6.65
C VAL A 49 -5.60 4.22 5.47
N VAL A 50 -4.62 5.00 5.02
CA VAL A 50 -3.67 4.60 3.97
C VAL A 50 -2.25 4.71 4.51
N VAL A 51 -1.48 3.62 4.42
CA VAL A 51 -0.06 3.58 4.83
C VAL A 51 0.81 3.49 3.59
N THR A 52 1.74 4.43 3.45
CA THR A 52 2.58 4.55 2.25
C THR A 52 3.78 3.60 2.25
N GLY A 53 4.51 3.55 1.13
CA GLY A 53 5.82 2.92 1.03
C GLY A 53 6.89 3.63 1.86
N SER A 54 7.96 2.90 2.18
CA SER A 54 9.18 3.38 2.85
C SER A 54 10.43 2.71 2.30
N ARG A 55 11.60 3.26 2.64
CA ARG A 55 12.90 2.60 2.44
C ARG A 55 13.35 1.77 3.63
N SER A 56 12.64 1.87 4.77
CA SER A 56 12.89 1.09 5.98
C SER A 56 12.31 -0.32 5.87
N SER A 57 12.80 -1.24 6.69
CA SER A 57 12.19 -2.55 6.91
C SER A 57 11.39 -2.52 8.21
N VAL A 58 10.21 -3.14 8.23
CA VAL A 58 9.28 -3.08 9.38
C VAL A 58 9.88 -3.68 10.66
N TYR A 59 10.87 -4.54 10.54
CA TYR A 59 11.60 -5.17 11.65
C TYR A 59 12.88 -4.42 12.07
N TRP A 60 13.12 -3.20 11.57
CA TRP A 60 14.25 -2.38 12.02
C TRP A 60 13.96 -1.76 13.39
N ASP A 61 15.03 -1.56 14.18
CA ASP A 61 14.94 -0.91 15.49
C ASP A 61 14.90 0.63 15.34
N GLU A 62 13.80 1.13 14.75
CA GLU A 62 13.51 2.55 14.60
C GLU A 62 12.29 2.93 15.44
N ALA A 63 12.42 3.97 16.26
CA ALA A 63 11.43 4.33 17.29
C ALA A 63 10.02 4.65 16.77
N TRP A 64 9.89 5.00 15.49
CA TRP A 64 8.61 5.33 14.85
C TRP A 64 7.84 4.10 14.33
N ILE A 65 8.53 2.96 14.16
CA ILE A 65 7.92 1.75 13.56
C ILE A 65 6.90 1.09 14.52
N PRO A 66 7.23 0.76 15.78
CA PRO A 66 6.26 0.12 16.67
C PRO A 66 4.97 0.95 16.86
N PRO A 67 5.01 2.28 17.12
CA PRO A 67 3.78 3.06 17.22
C PRO A 67 2.94 3.06 15.93
N LEU A 68 3.56 3.00 14.74
CA LEU A 68 2.84 2.90 13.48
C LEU A 68 2.13 1.55 13.34
N VAL A 69 2.81 0.45 13.70
CA VAL A 69 2.23 -0.91 13.69
C VAL A 69 1.05 -0.98 14.67
N ASP A 70 1.22 -0.46 15.90
CA ASP A 70 0.17 -0.42 16.92
C ASP A 70 -1.05 0.40 16.43
N TYR A 71 -0.83 1.58 15.85
CA TYR A 71 -1.91 2.39 15.31
C TYR A 71 -2.69 1.69 14.19
N VAL A 72 -1.99 0.97 13.29
CA VAL A 72 -2.63 0.21 12.21
C VAL A 72 -3.46 -0.95 12.76
N ALA A 73 -2.97 -1.63 13.81
CA ALA A 73 -3.73 -2.66 14.52
C ALA A 73 -5.01 -2.08 15.16
N ASP A 74 -4.90 -0.95 15.87
CA ASP A 74 -6.03 -0.25 16.49
C ASP A 74 -7.07 0.18 15.45
N ALA A 75 -6.63 0.69 14.29
CA ALA A 75 -7.53 1.06 13.20
C ALA A 75 -8.27 -0.15 12.62
N ALA A 76 -7.58 -1.27 12.44
CA ALA A 76 -8.16 -2.52 11.97
C ALA A 76 -9.19 -3.07 12.99
N ASP A 77 -8.85 -3.08 14.28
CA ASP A 77 -9.74 -3.54 15.36
C ASP A 77 -10.99 -2.64 15.50
N ALA A 78 -10.85 -1.33 15.24
CA ALA A 78 -11.97 -0.40 15.16
C ALA A 78 -12.82 -0.61 13.88
N GLY A 79 -12.43 -1.54 13.00
CA GLY A 79 -13.09 -1.84 11.73
C GLY A 79 -12.94 -0.74 10.68
N VAL A 80 -11.96 0.17 10.81
CA VAL A 80 -11.66 1.19 9.80
C VAL A 80 -11.01 0.51 8.60
N PRO A 81 -11.43 0.80 7.36
CA PRO A 81 -10.74 0.29 6.17
C PRO A 81 -9.28 0.75 6.14
N VAL A 82 -8.35 -0.19 5.92
CA VAL A 82 -6.92 0.11 5.81
C VAL A 82 -6.40 -0.34 4.45
N LEU A 83 -5.65 0.53 3.76
CA LEU A 83 -4.87 0.19 2.57
C LEU A 83 -3.39 0.40 2.85
N GLY A 84 -2.62 -0.69 2.89
CA GLY A 84 -1.16 -0.65 2.99
C GLY A 84 -0.50 -0.83 1.62
N VAL A 85 0.39 0.10 1.22
CA VAL A 85 1.11 0.05 -0.05
C VAL A 85 2.60 -0.17 0.20
N CYS A 86 3.19 -1.20 -0.37
CA CYS A 86 4.58 -1.59 -0.26
C CYS A 86 5.02 -1.78 1.20
N TYR A 87 5.73 -0.85 1.81
CA TYR A 87 6.03 -0.89 3.24
C TYR A 87 4.76 -0.93 4.10
N GLY A 88 3.70 -0.20 3.71
CA GLY A 88 2.41 -0.25 4.37
C GLY A 88 1.74 -1.64 4.32
N HIS A 89 1.94 -2.41 3.23
CA HIS A 89 1.54 -3.82 3.15
C HIS A 89 2.26 -4.67 4.22
N GLN A 90 3.56 -4.40 4.42
CA GLN A 90 4.38 -5.09 5.41
C GLN A 90 4.00 -4.69 6.86
N VAL A 91 3.78 -3.40 7.10
CA VAL A 91 3.25 -2.89 8.39
C VAL A 91 1.91 -3.54 8.72
N LEU A 92 1.00 -3.60 7.74
CA LEU A 92 -0.30 -4.23 7.93
C LEU A 92 -0.18 -5.73 8.25
N ALA A 93 0.74 -6.45 7.56
CA ALA A 93 0.97 -7.86 7.85
C ALA A 93 1.44 -8.07 9.31
N GLU A 94 2.43 -7.31 9.78
CA GLU A 94 2.91 -7.38 11.18
C GLU A 94 1.81 -6.98 12.17
N ALA A 95 1.06 -5.91 11.91
CA ALA A 95 -0.03 -5.43 12.76
C ALA A 95 -1.13 -6.48 12.98
N LEU A 96 -1.37 -7.34 12.00
CA LEU A 96 -2.39 -8.38 12.02
C LEU A 96 -1.85 -9.78 12.39
N GLY A 97 -0.58 -9.86 12.82
CA GLY A 97 0.05 -11.09 13.33
C GLY A 97 0.64 -11.99 12.25
N GLY A 98 0.92 -11.45 11.07
CA GLY A 98 1.76 -12.06 10.05
C GLY A 98 3.25 -11.85 10.34
N ARG A 99 4.11 -12.12 9.36
CA ARG A 99 5.56 -11.93 9.48
C ARG A 99 6.20 -11.50 8.18
N VAL A 100 7.11 -10.54 8.28
CA VAL A 100 7.93 -10.01 7.18
C VAL A 100 9.38 -10.44 7.32
N ALA A 101 10.05 -10.71 6.21
CA ALA A 101 11.48 -11.00 6.19
C ALA A 101 12.14 -10.48 4.92
N GLY A 102 13.47 -10.31 4.98
CA GLY A 102 14.30 -9.95 3.82
C GLY A 102 14.31 -11.03 2.74
N MET A 103 14.35 -10.59 1.49
CA MET A 103 14.45 -11.45 0.31
C MET A 103 15.91 -11.64 -0.09
N ASP A 104 16.22 -12.78 -0.72
CA ASP A 104 17.53 -13.04 -1.30
C ASP A 104 17.82 -12.14 -2.52
N GLU A 105 16.77 -11.81 -3.28
CA GLU A 105 16.85 -10.97 -4.46
C GLU A 105 15.89 -9.77 -4.34
N PHE A 106 16.41 -8.57 -4.65
CA PHE A 106 15.61 -7.34 -4.67
C PHE A 106 14.74 -7.29 -5.93
N GLU A 107 13.45 -7.17 -5.78
CA GLU A 107 12.53 -6.99 -6.91
C GLU A 107 12.39 -5.51 -7.27
N ILE A 108 12.55 -5.16 -8.57
CA ILE A 108 12.40 -3.80 -9.07
C ILE A 108 12.01 -3.79 -10.55
N GLY A 109 11.15 -2.86 -10.94
CA GLY A 109 10.70 -2.65 -12.31
C GLY A 109 9.23 -2.95 -12.51
N TYR A 110 8.79 -2.99 -13.77
CA TYR A 110 7.44 -3.42 -14.12
C TYR A 110 7.39 -4.94 -14.21
N ASN A 111 6.68 -5.54 -13.28
CA ASN A 111 6.57 -7.00 -13.13
C ASN A 111 5.13 -7.46 -13.27
N ALA A 112 4.94 -8.68 -13.78
CA ALA A 112 3.65 -9.32 -13.81
C ALA A 112 3.26 -9.79 -12.41
N VAL A 113 2.00 -9.55 -12.04
CA VAL A 113 1.38 -9.99 -10.79
C VAL A 113 0.11 -10.78 -11.13
N ARG A 114 -0.10 -11.92 -10.49
CA ARG A 114 -1.23 -12.80 -10.72
C ARG A 114 -2.18 -12.80 -9.53
N ARG A 115 -3.47 -12.56 -9.79
CA ARG A 115 -4.54 -12.68 -8.81
C ARG A 115 -4.76 -14.15 -8.42
N ARG A 116 -5.16 -14.37 -7.17
CA ARG A 116 -5.45 -15.70 -6.58
C ARG A 116 -6.91 -15.86 -6.15
N GLY A 117 -7.78 -15.02 -6.63
CA GLY A 117 -9.21 -15.05 -6.36
C GLY A 117 -9.89 -13.76 -6.74
N ASP A 118 -11.20 -13.73 -6.53
CA ASP A 118 -12.00 -12.53 -6.72
C ASP A 118 -12.06 -11.74 -5.42
N ASP A 119 -11.78 -10.45 -5.51
CA ASP A 119 -11.92 -9.50 -4.42
C ASP A 119 -12.29 -8.14 -4.99
N GLU A 120 -13.16 -7.42 -4.30
CA GLU A 120 -13.66 -6.12 -4.76
C GLU A 120 -12.57 -5.05 -4.92
N LEU A 121 -11.42 -5.17 -4.21
CA LEU A 121 -10.27 -4.28 -4.44
C LEU A 121 -9.74 -4.40 -5.87
N PHE A 122 -9.87 -5.58 -6.49
CA PHE A 122 -9.38 -5.88 -7.83
C PHE A 122 -10.47 -5.83 -8.91
N ASP A 123 -11.63 -5.23 -8.64
CA ASP A 123 -12.67 -5.05 -9.65
C ASP A 123 -12.13 -4.23 -10.82
N GLY A 124 -12.30 -4.75 -12.04
CA GLY A 124 -11.80 -4.12 -13.27
C GLY A 124 -10.32 -4.34 -13.57
N ILE A 125 -9.58 -5.07 -12.72
CA ILE A 125 -8.17 -5.43 -12.94
C ILE A 125 -8.08 -6.87 -13.45
N ALA A 126 -7.29 -7.13 -14.49
CA ALA A 126 -7.11 -8.44 -15.10
C ALA A 126 -6.55 -9.49 -14.11
N GLU A 127 -6.74 -10.81 -14.41
CA GLU A 127 -6.17 -11.90 -13.61
C GLU A 127 -4.63 -11.84 -13.54
N GLU A 128 -3.99 -11.47 -14.65
CA GLU A 128 -2.57 -11.14 -14.70
C GLU A 128 -2.43 -9.70 -15.19
N PHE A 129 -1.78 -8.86 -14.39
CA PHE A 129 -1.59 -7.44 -14.67
C PHE A 129 -0.15 -7.03 -14.40
N THR A 130 0.26 -5.90 -14.99
CA THR A 130 1.57 -5.31 -14.77
C THR A 130 1.49 -4.30 -13.63
N ALA A 131 2.50 -4.31 -12.73
CA ALA A 131 2.65 -3.29 -11.69
C ALA A 131 4.12 -2.93 -11.49
N PHE A 132 4.40 -1.72 -11.03
CA PHE A 132 5.76 -1.34 -10.63
C PHE A 132 6.06 -1.85 -9.22
N THR A 133 7.17 -2.55 -9.08
CA THR A 133 7.64 -3.10 -7.81
C THR A 133 9.00 -2.51 -7.45
N THR A 134 9.28 -2.34 -6.16
CA THR A 134 10.61 -1.96 -5.66
C THR A 134 10.72 -2.32 -4.18
N HIS A 135 11.10 -3.56 -3.88
CA HIS A 135 11.22 -4.04 -2.51
C HIS A 135 12.28 -5.13 -2.36
N GLY A 136 12.81 -5.24 -1.15
CA GLY A 136 13.76 -6.28 -0.75
C GLY A 136 13.29 -7.08 0.45
N ASP A 137 12.05 -6.84 0.90
CA ASP A 137 11.38 -7.55 1.97
C ASP A 137 10.03 -8.07 1.45
N THR A 138 9.55 -9.19 2.00
CA THR A 138 8.28 -9.79 1.61
C THR A 138 7.54 -10.34 2.84
N VAL A 139 6.22 -10.45 2.75
CA VAL A 139 5.40 -11.16 3.74
C VAL A 139 5.64 -12.66 3.55
N VAL A 140 6.29 -13.28 4.54
CA VAL A 140 6.63 -14.71 4.54
C VAL A 140 5.61 -15.57 5.26
N GLU A 141 4.83 -14.97 6.17
CA GLU A 141 3.66 -15.58 6.82
C GLU A 141 2.52 -14.56 6.77
N LEU A 142 1.41 -14.94 6.13
CA LEU A 142 0.20 -14.13 6.15
C LEU A 142 -0.40 -14.05 7.56
N PRO A 143 -1.10 -12.95 7.91
CA PRO A 143 -1.93 -12.93 9.11
C PRO A 143 -2.88 -14.13 9.14
N PRO A 144 -3.20 -14.70 10.34
CA PRO A 144 -3.94 -15.98 10.45
C PRO A 144 -5.32 -16.00 9.78
N SER A 145 -6.00 -14.84 9.68
CA SER A 145 -7.32 -14.66 9.06
C SER A 145 -7.25 -14.14 7.62
N ALA A 146 -6.05 -13.82 7.15
CA ALA A 146 -5.89 -13.20 5.83
C ALA A 146 -6.10 -14.18 4.67
N THR A 147 -6.64 -13.64 3.59
CA THR A 147 -6.76 -14.31 2.29
C THR A 147 -5.71 -13.77 1.34
N LEU A 148 -4.93 -14.64 0.70
CA LEU A 148 -4.02 -14.29 -0.39
C LEU A 148 -4.82 -13.83 -1.60
N LEU A 149 -4.55 -12.63 -2.10
CA LEU A 149 -5.25 -12.05 -3.26
C LEU A 149 -4.40 -12.00 -4.52
N ALA A 150 -3.10 -11.79 -4.39
CA ALA A 150 -2.19 -11.77 -5.53
C ALA A 150 -0.76 -12.16 -5.14
N GLU A 151 -0.03 -12.73 -6.08
CA GLU A 151 1.37 -13.12 -5.91
C GLU A 151 2.12 -13.08 -7.25
N ASN A 152 3.45 -13.16 -7.17
CA ASN A 152 4.34 -13.51 -8.28
C ASN A 152 5.46 -14.44 -7.78
N ASP A 153 6.52 -14.63 -8.60
CA ASP A 153 7.62 -15.53 -8.25
C ASP A 153 8.48 -15.02 -7.07
N HIS A 154 8.31 -13.74 -6.66
CA HIS A 154 9.00 -13.12 -5.52
C HIS A 154 8.19 -13.16 -4.20
N GLY A 155 6.93 -13.59 -4.23
CA GLY A 155 6.12 -13.80 -3.03
C GLY A 155 4.74 -13.19 -3.06
N VAL A 156 4.25 -12.84 -1.86
CA VAL A 156 2.91 -12.26 -1.65
C VAL A 156 2.87 -10.82 -2.14
N HIS A 157 1.99 -10.55 -3.11
CA HIS A 157 1.79 -9.23 -3.69
C HIS A 157 0.50 -8.54 -3.26
N ALA A 158 -0.49 -9.28 -2.76
CA ALA A 158 -1.63 -8.70 -2.07
C ALA A 158 -2.31 -9.72 -1.15
N PHE A 159 -2.86 -9.21 -0.06
CA PHE A 159 -3.73 -9.95 0.84
C PHE A 159 -4.84 -9.06 1.38
N ARG A 160 -5.90 -9.70 1.89
CA ARG A 160 -6.99 -9.07 2.63
C ARG A 160 -7.19 -9.73 3.98
N ASP A 161 -7.46 -8.93 5.00
CA ASP A 161 -7.97 -9.37 6.30
C ASP A 161 -9.09 -8.42 6.75
N GLY A 162 -10.32 -8.92 6.81
CA GLY A 162 -11.48 -8.10 7.14
C GLY A 162 -11.66 -6.91 6.20
N HIS A 163 -11.50 -5.69 6.73
CA HIS A 163 -11.59 -4.41 6.01
C HIS A 163 -10.20 -3.86 5.62
N CYS A 164 -9.16 -4.69 5.68
CA CYS A 164 -7.79 -4.29 5.48
C CYS A 164 -7.19 -4.98 4.25
N TRP A 165 -6.52 -4.21 3.39
CA TRP A 165 -5.81 -4.70 2.20
C TRP A 165 -4.36 -4.26 2.20
N GLY A 166 -3.47 -5.17 1.91
CA GLY A 166 -2.08 -4.88 1.64
C GLY A 166 -1.73 -5.18 0.19
N VAL A 167 -1.03 -4.26 -0.49
CA VAL A 167 -0.47 -4.45 -1.83
C VAL A 167 1.02 -4.14 -1.83
N GLN A 168 1.86 -5.05 -2.34
CA GLN A 168 3.32 -4.93 -2.31
C GLN A 168 3.87 -4.04 -3.43
N PHE A 169 3.14 -3.91 -4.52
CA PHE A 169 3.49 -3.06 -5.67
C PHE A 169 3.07 -1.60 -5.46
N HIS A 170 3.49 -0.72 -6.37
CA HIS A 170 3.25 0.72 -6.34
C HIS A 170 2.32 1.17 -7.46
N PRO A 171 1.00 1.09 -7.31
CA PRO A 171 0.07 1.57 -8.34
C PRO A 171 0.04 3.11 -8.44
N GLU A 172 0.48 3.83 -7.39
CA GLU A 172 0.52 5.28 -7.33
C GLU A 172 1.67 5.91 -8.12
N TYR A 173 2.67 5.13 -8.57
CA TYR A 173 3.83 5.72 -9.25
C TYR A 173 3.48 6.20 -10.66
N ASP A 174 3.96 7.39 -10.98
CA ASP A 174 4.11 7.87 -12.35
C ASP A 174 5.51 7.54 -12.90
N VAL A 175 5.74 7.80 -14.19
CA VAL A 175 7.02 7.53 -14.84
C VAL A 175 8.18 8.24 -14.14
N ASP A 176 7.97 9.49 -13.71
CA ASP A 176 9.01 10.29 -13.07
C ASP A 176 9.38 9.70 -11.71
N THR A 177 8.39 9.32 -10.90
CA THR A 177 8.61 8.65 -9.61
C THR A 177 9.30 7.29 -9.78
N ALA A 178 8.86 6.47 -10.75
CA ALA A 178 9.47 5.18 -11.02
C ALA A 178 10.95 5.32 -11.40
N ARG A 179 11.30 6.33 -12.22
CA ARG A 179 12.68 6.64 -12.61
C ARG A 179 13.51 7.13 -11.42
N GLU A 180 13.00 8.10 -10.66
CA GLU A 180 13.68 8.67 -9.51
C GLU A 180 13.99 7.60 -8.44
N VAL A 181 13.00 6.77 -8.12
CA VAL A 181 13.17 5.68 -7.14
C VAL A 181 14.18 4.64 -7.65
N THR A 182 14.13 4.29 -8.93
CA THR A 182 15.09 3.35 -9.55
C THR A 182 16.51 3.91 -9.52
N GLU A 183 16.69 5.18 -9.91
CA GLU A 183 17.97 5.87 -9.86
C GLU A 183 18.57 5.87 -8.45
N GLY A 184 17.73 6.07 -7.43
CA GLY A 184 18.13 6.02 -6.02
C GLY A 184 18.57 4.66 -5.51
N LYS A 185 18.49 3.59 -6.33
CA LYS A 185 18.94 2.24 -5.97
C LYS A 185 20.36 1.88 -6.47
N ARG A 186 21.09 2.83 -7.11
CA ARG A 186 22.43 2.55 -7.70
C ARG A 186 23.41 2.00 -6.69
N GLU A 187 23.46 2.55 -5.49
CA GLU A 187 24.38 2.07 -4.44
C GLU A 187 24.09 0.62 -4.03
N ARG A 188 22.80 0.25 -4.00
CA ARG A 188 22.36 -1.10 -3.58
C ARG A 188 22.47 -2.14 -4.70
N LEU A 189 22.08 -1.77 -5.93
CA LEU A 189 21.90 -2.73 -7.04
C LEU A 189 23.01 -2.67 -8.09
N GLY A 190 23.82 -1.61 -8.09
CA GLY A 190 24.86 -1.34 -9.08
C GLY A 190 24.29 -0.73 -10.38
N ASP A 191 25.20 -0.02 -11.10
CA ASP A 191 24.83 0.77 -12.27
C ASP A 191 24.18 -0.06 -13.38
N ALA A 192 24.75 -1.21 -13.70
CA ALA A 192 24.27 -2.04 -14.82
C ALA A 192 22.82 -2.51 -14.64
N ARG A 193 22.42 -2.89 -13.41
CA ARG A 193 21.04 -3.31 -13.12
C ARG A 193 20.08 -2.13 -13.14
N VAL A 194 20.49 -1.01 -12.55
CA VAL A 194 19.67 0.21 -12.54
C VAL A 194 19.48 0.73 -13.97
N ASP A 195 20.52 0.78 -14.80
CA ASP A 195 20.42 1.22 -16.20
C ASP A 195 19.49 0.31 -17.01
N ALA A 196 19.53 -1.00 -16.78
CA ALA A 196 18.61 -1.94 -17.42
C ALA A 196 17.15 -1.65 -17.06
N VAL A 197 16.84 -1.50 -15.76
CA VAL A 197 15.47 -1.17 -15.30
C VAL A 197 15.02 0.20 -15.81
N LEU A 198 15.88 1.22 -15.79
CA LEU A 198 15.58 2.55 -16.35
C LEU A 198 15.24 2.50 -17.84
N GLY A 199 15.88 1.59 -18.58
CA GLY A 199 15.59 1.35 -19.99
C GLY A 199 14.19 0.77 -20.24
N GLU A 200 13.68 0.01 -19.28
CA GLU A 200 12.33 -0.60 -19.32
C GLU A 200 11.23 0.35 -18.84
N ILE A 201 11.56 1.43 -18.12
CA ILE A 201 10.59 2.45 -17.70
C ILE A 201 10.24 3.33 -18.89
N THR A 202 9.27 2.87 -19.68
CA THR A 202 8.74 3.55 -20.86
C THR A 202 7.29 3.98 -20.65
N PRO A 203 6.77 4.96 -21.44
CA PRO A 203 5.36 5.30 -21.39
C PRO A 203 4.44 4.09 -21.60
N ALA A 204 4.78 3.19 -22.52
CA ALA A 204 3.97 2.00 -22.81
C ALA A 204 3.95 1.01 -21.62
N ALA A 205 5.08 0.81 -20.92
CA ALA A 205 5.14 -0.03 -19.74
C ALA A 205 4.35 0.60 -18.58
N HIS A 206 4.43 1.93 -18.43
CA HIS A 206 3.63 2.65 -17.45
C HIS A 206 2.14 2.56 -17.74
N ASP A 207 1.73 2.74 -19.00
CA ASP A 207 0.32 2.65 -19.43
C ASP A 207 -0.25 1.25 -19.10
N ALA A 208 0.53 0.19 -19.33
CA ALA A 208 0.15 -1.17 -18.94
C ALA A 208 -0.03 -1.32 -17.42
N ALA A 209 0.78 -0.64 -16.61
CA ALA A 209 0.68 -0.67 -15.14
C ALA A 209 -0.46 0.22 -14.59
N CYS A 210 -1.00 1.14 -15.38
CA CYS A 210 -2.09 2.02 -14.95
C CYS A 210 -3.39 1.26 -14.64
N GLU A 211 -3.58 0.05 -15.15
CA GLU A 211 -4.73 -0.79 -14.81
C GLU A 211 -4.83 -1.03 -13.28
N ALA A 212 -3.68 -1.24 -12.61
CA ALA A 212 -3.63 -1.46 -11.18
C ALA A 212 -4.09 -0.24 -10.35
N LYS A 213 -4.19 0.96 -10.92
CA LYS A 213 -4.68 2.16 -10.22
C LYS A 213 -6.16 2.07 -9.85
N ALA A 214 -6.94 1.22 -10.54
CA ALA A 214 -8.35 1.01 -10.22
C ALA A 214 -8.57 0.61 -8.75
N LEU A 215 -7.56 0.00 -8.10
CA LEU A 215 -7.65 -0.37 -6.69
C LEU A 215 -7.90 0.84 -5.75
N PHE A 216 -7.45 2.05 -6.11
CA PHE A 216 -7.69 3.25 -5.29
C PHE A 216 -9.15 3.69 -5.35
N ASP A 217 -9.74 3.64 -6.53
CA ASP A 217 -11.18 3.91 -6.71
C ASP A 217 -12.02 2.84 -6.00
N ASN A 218 -11.64 1.58 -6.13
CA ASN A 218 -12.30 0.44 -5.49
C ASN A 218 -12.24 0.54 -3.95
N PHE A 219 -11.07 0.88 -3.38
CA PHE A 219 -10.91 1.12 -1.96
C PHE A 219 -11.76 2.31 -1.47
N THR A 220 -11.75 3.41 -2.23
CA THR A 220 -12.53 4.60 -1.91
C THR A 220 -14.04 4.32 -1.94
N GLU A 221 -14.51 3.55 -2.93
CA GLU A 221 -15.92 3.15 -3.01
C GLU A 221 -16.31 2.20 -1.88
N TYR A 222 -15.42 1.27 -1.51
CA TYR A 222 -15.61 0.42 -0.35
C TYR A 222 -15.79 1.23 0.94
N ALA A 223 -14.90 2.18 1.20
CA ALA A 223 -14.98 3.05 2.38
C ALA A 223 -16.29 3.87 2.39
N ARG A 224 -16.74 4.32 1.21
CA ARG A 224 -18.01 5.06 1.06
C ARG A 224 -19.22 4.19 1.42
N ARG A 225 -19.26 2.95 0.97
CA ARG A 225 -20.34 2.00 1.31
C ARG A 225 -20.35 1.69 2.80
N LEU A 226 -19.19 1.37 3.37
CA LEU A 226 -19.08 1.03 4.79
C LEU A 226 -19.51 2.19 5.69
N ARG A 227 -19.16 3.43 5.35
CA ARG A 227 -19.61 4.63 6.06
C ARG A 227 -21.14 4.77 5.99
N ALA A 228 -21.75 4.61 4.81
CA ALA A 228 -23.20 4.68 4.65
C ALA A 228 -23.94 3.62 5.48
N GLU A 229 -23.39 2.41 5.57
CA GLU A 229 -23.91 1.34 6.40
C GLU A 229 -23.85 1.69 7.90
N ARG A 230 -22.75 2.28 8.37
CA ARG A 230 -22.60 2.74 9.76
C ARG A 230 -23.58 3.85 10.10
N GLU A 231 -23.71 4.86 9.23
CA GLU A 231 -24.68 5.95 9.39
C GLU A 231 -26.13 5.42 9.46
N SER A 232 -26.44 4.43 8.61
CA SER A 232 -27.78 3.80 8.58
C SER A 232 -28.08 3.01 9.86
N ARG A 233 -27.10 2.29 10.42
CA ARG A 233 -27.26 1.54 11.68
C ARG A 233 -27.44 2.51 12.85
N ALA A 234 -26.61 3.53 12.96
CA ALA A 234 -26.72 4.54 14.01
C ALA A 234 -28.10 5.25 14.01
N ALA A 235 -28.65 5.54 12.82
CA ALA A 235 -29.97 6.15 12.68
C ALA A 235 -31.15 5.20 12.98
N ALA A 236 -30.91 3.89 13.01
CA ALA A 236 -31.93 2.88 13.35
C ALA A 236 -31.98 2.56 14.85
N ASP A 237 -30.92 2.88 15.57
CA ASP A 237 -30.79 2.65 17.02
C ASP A 237 -31.21 3.87 17.87
N ASP A 238 -31.47 5.06 17.23
CA ASP A 238 -32.02 6.29 17.83
C ASP A 238 -33.56 6.36 17.67
#